data_894e108712a50d880c0efbd63151036b
#
_entry.id   894e108712a50d880c0efbd63151036b
#
_cell.length_a   1.000
_cell.length_b   1.000
_cell.length_c   1.000
_cell.angle_alpha   90.00
_cell.angle_beta   90.00
_cell.angle_gamma   90.00
#
_symmetry.space_group_name_H-M   'P 1'
#
loop_
_entity.id
_entity.type
_entity.pdbx_description
1 polymer ?
#
loop_
_entity_poly.entity_id
_entity_poly.type
_entity_poly.pdbx_seq_one_letter_code
_entity_poly.pdbx_strand_id
1 'polypeptide(L)'
;MSNKCAEGDYMIGAIIGDIVGSKYEYSNFKSKDFKWFDEGTRFTDDTIMTIAVAKALLDSKPDYSDLSEKAIYWMQYFGRKYPSDYGVNFITWLHEENPKPYNSYGNGAAMRVSAAGWFANSIEQAVDLAKKVTAVSHNHPEGIRGAVAVSTIIFLCRKGASKGEIKEFVTKKLKYNLDFTLDQIRPKYKIDE
;
A
#
# COMPACT_ATOMS: atom_id res chain seq x y z
N MET A 1 -11.53 27.49 2.62
CA MET A 1 -11.33 26.82 3.93
C MET A 1 -10.18 25.85 3.75
N SER A 2 -9.01 26.15 4.29
CA SER A 2 -7.84 25.25 4.23
C SER A 2 -8.08 24.13 5.25
N ASN A 3 -8.51 22.97 4.79
CA ASN A 3 -8.46 21.75 5.60
C ASN A 3 -6.98 21.39 5.81
N LYS A 4 -6.38 21.93 6.88
CA LYS A 4 -5.16 21.32 7.41
C LYS A 4 -5.58 19.97 7.95
N CYS A 5 -5.13 18.88 7.32
CA CYS A 5 -5.19 17.56 7.93
C CYS A 5 -4.52 17.64 9.31
N ALA A 6 -5.23 17.26 10.36
CA ALA A 6 -4.68 17.22 11.70
C ALA A 6 -3.49 16.24 11.76
N GLU A 7 -2.45 16.57 12.49
CA GLU A 7 -1.34 15.67 12.75
C GLU A 7 -1.90 14.45 13.50
N GLY A 8 -2.00 13.28 12.85
CA GLY A 8 -2.52 12.04 13.43
C GLY A 8 -3.48 11.25 12.54
N ASP A 9 -4.07 11.88 11.52
CA ASP A 9 -5.06 11.21 10.63
C ASP A 9 -4.42 10.43 9.47
N TYR A 10 -3.12 10.23 9.51
CA TYR A 10 -2.29 9.94 8.33
C TYR A 10 -2.50 8.57 7.68
N MET A 11 -3.00 7.57 8.40
CA MET A 11 -3.13 6.22 7.86
C MET A 11 -4.49 5.58 8.10
N ILE A 12 -5.36 6.26 8.82
CA ILE A 12 -6.67 5.70 9.20
C ILE A 12 -7.51 5.34 7.98
N GLY A 13 -7.36 6.09 6.89
CA GLY A 13 -8.07 5.81 5.64
C GLY A 13 -7.68 4.47 5.01
N ALA A 14 -6.41 4.06 5.07
CA ALA A 14 -5.97 2.76 4.60
C ALA A 14 -6.57 1.63 5.46
N ILE A 15 -6.53 1.79 6.78
CA ILE A 15 -7.10 0.83 7.74
C ILE A 15 -8.62 0.72 7.58
N ILE A 16 -9.35 1.84 7.45
CA ILE A 16 -10.80 1.83 7.20
C ILE A 16 -11.10 1.12 5.86
N GLY A 17 -10.30 1.41 4.83
CA GLY A 17 -10.46 0.78 3.51
C GLY A 17 -10.33 -0.73 3.57
N ASP A 18 -9.32 -1.24 4.26
CA ASP A 18 -9.11 -2.66 4.51
C ASP A 18 -10.30 -3.28 5.27
N ILE A 19 -10.65 -2.73 6.43
CA ILE A 19 -11.76 -3.26 7.25
C ILE A 19 -13.07 -3.29 6.47
N VAL A 20 -13.42 -2.21 5.78
CA VAL A 20 -14.66 -2.13 4.98
C VAL A 20 -14.60 -3.08 3.78
N GLY A 21 -13.46 -3.21 3.14
CA GLY A 21 -13.22 -4.05 1.96
C GLY A 21 -13.18 -5.55 2.28
N SER A 22 -12.73 -5.93 3.48
CA SER A 22 -12.37 -7.30 3.86
C SER A 22 -13.44 -8.36 3.55
N LYS A 23 -14.70 -8.05 3.76
CA LYS A 23 -15.81 -9.00 3.49
C LYS A 23 -16.14 -9.15 2.01
N TYR A 24 -15.69 -8.22 1.18
CA TYR A 24 -15.96 -8.21 -0.26
C TYR A 24 -14.78 -8.76 -1.07
N GLU A 25 -13.63 -8.98 -0.45
CA GLU A 25 -12.37 -9.38 -1.08
C GLU A 25 -12.53 -10.60 -1.99
N TYR A 26 -13.22 -11.64 -1.52
CA TYR A 26 -13.41 -12.88 -2.27
C TYR A 26 -14.79 -13.00 -2.94
N SER A 27 -15.62 -11.95 -2.92
CA SER A 27 -16.99 -12.01 -3.42
C SER A 27 -17.21 -11.43 -4.81
N ASN A 28 -16.16 -10.84 -5.42
CA ASN A 28 -16.22 -10.11 -6.70
C ASN A 28 -17.39 -9.08 -6.72
N PHE A 29 -17.59 -8.41 -5.61
CA PHE A 29 -18.69 -7.48 -5.40
C PHE A 29 -18.48 -6.18 -6.20
N LYS A 30 -19.46 -5.78 -7.02
CA LYS A 30 -19.31 -4.67 -7.98
C LYS A 30 -20.28 -3.51 -7.79
N SER A 31 -21.09 -3.51 -6.73
CA SER A 31 -22.03 -2.43 -6.43
C SER A 31 -21.34 -1.28 -5.68
N LYS A 32 -21.89 -0.06 -5.82
CA LYS A 32 -21.54 1.09 -4.98
C LYS A 32 -22.46 1.17 -3.73
N ASP A 33 -23.52 0.39 -3.70
CA ASP A 33 -24.43 0.27 -2.57
C ASP A 33 -24.00 -0.92 -1.71
N PHE A 34 -23.34 -0.65 -0.57
CA PHE A 34 -22.81 -1.65 0.34
C PHE A 34 -22.76 -1.13 1.77
N LYS A 35 -22.80 -2.03 2.73
CA LYS A 35 -22.63 -1.71 4.14
C LYS A 35 -21.15 -1.50 4.45
N TRP A 36 -20.82 -0.40 5.10
CA TRP A 36 -19.45 -0.07 5.48
C TRP A 36 -18.92 -0.99 6.59
N PHE A 37 -19.71 -1.15 7.64
CA PHE A 37 -19.35 -1.98 8.79
C PHE A 37 -20.50 -2.91 9.17
N ASP A 38 -20.19 -4.16 9.42
CA ASP A 38 -21.09 -5.16 9.99
C ASP A 38 -20.26 -6.29 10.63
N GLU A 39 -20.92 -7.36 11.09
CA GLU A 39 -20.29 -8.49 11.79
C GLU A 39 -19.24 -9.25 10.96
N GLY A 40 -19.23 -9.08 9.63
CA GLY A 40 -18.26 -9.72 8.72
C GLY A 40 -17.00 -8.90 8.48
N THR A 41 -16.94 -7.63 8.93
CA THR A 41 -15.79 -6.76 8.69
C THR A 41 -14.68 -7.02 9.70
N ARG A 42 -13.43 -7.10 9.22
CA ARG A 42 -12.23 -7.30 10.03
C ARG A 42 -11.01 -6.62 9.39
N PHE A 43 -9.97 -6.36 10.15
CA PHE A 43 -8.69 -6.00 9.56
C PHE A 43 -8.02 -7.24 8.95
N THR A 44 -7.22 -7.04 7.91
CA THR A 44 -6.51 -8.10 7.19
C THR A 44 -5.00 -7.84 7.20
N ASP A 45 -4.27 -8.55 6.33
CA ASP A 45 -2.83 -8.33 6.11
C ASP A 45 -2.53 -6.94 5.58
N ASP A 46 -3.43 -6.29 4.86
CA ASP A 46 -3.30 -4.89 4.44
C ASP A 46 -3.05 -3.96 5.63
N THR A 47 -3.88 -4.04 6.67
CA THR A 47 -3.70 -3.27 7.90
C THR A 47 -2.42 -3.66 8.64
N ILE A 48 -2.18 -4.97 8.81
CA ILE A 48 -1.03 -5.48 9.56
C ILE A 48 0.28 -5.01 8.93
N MET A 49 0.41 -5.15 7.61
CA MET A 49 1.61 -4.76 6.88
C MET A 49 1.74 -3.24 6.73
N THR A 50 0.64 -2.50 6.64
CA THR A 50 0.64 -1.03 6.69
C THR A 50 1.21 -0.52 8.02
N ILE A 51 0.79 -1.11 9.15
CA ILE A 51 1.32 -0.78 10.48
C ILE A 51 2.81 -1.15 10.58
N ALA A 52 3.20 -2.31 10.06
CA ALA A 52 4.60 -2.75 10.05
C ALA A 52 5.51 -1.75 9.31
N VAL A 53 5.10 -1.31 8.13
CA VAL A 53 5.85 -0.31 7.35
C VAL A 53 5.88 1.05 8.04
N ALA A 54 4.77 1.48 8.62
CA ALA A 54 4.74 2.74 9.38
C ALA A 54 5.70 2.70 10.57
N LYS A 55 5.72 1.59 11.31
CA LYS A 55 6.64 1.40 12.44
C LYS A 55 8.10 1.41 11.99
N ALA A 56 8.41 0.73 10.87
CA ALA A 56 9.75 0.76 10.28
C ALA A 56 10.20 2.19 9.94
N LEU A 57 9.32 2.98 9.32
CA LEU A 57 9.59 4.38 9.00
C LEU A 57 9.81 5.25 10.24
N LEU A 58 9.03 5.02 11.30
CA LEU A 58 9.21 5.75 12.57
C LEU A 58 10.57 5.43 13.21
N ASP A 59 10.97 4.16 13.21
CA ASP A 59 12.21 3.70 13.86
C ASP A 59 13.46 4.01 13.04
N SER A 60 13.31 4.30 11.75
CA SER A 60 14.41 4.60 10.81
C SER A 60 14.68 6.10 10.62
N LYS A 61 13.91 6.97 11.29
CA LYS A 61 14.18 8.43 11.26
C LYS A 61 15.52 8.78 11.91
N PRO A 62 16.16 9.87 11.48
CA PRO A 62 15.67 10.85 10.49
C PRO A 62 16.10 10.56 9.05
N ASP A 63 17.09 9.74 8.79
CA ASP A 63 17.76 9.60 7.49
C ASP A 63 17.32 8.40 6.66
N TYR A 64 16.57 7.47 7.27
CA TYR A 64 16.07 6.25 6.64
C TYR A 64 17.16 5.34 6.04
N SER A 65 18.38 5.40 6.59
CA SER A 65 19.53 4.59 6.11
C SER A 65 19.31 3.10 6.33
N ASP A 66 18.72 2.71 7.46
CA ASP A 66 18.42 1.31 7.86
C ASP A 66 16.96 0.88 7.55
N LEU A 67 16.22 1.67 6.77
CA LEU A 67 14.78 1.45 6.56
C LEU A 67 14.45 0.05 6.01
N SER A 68 15.25 -0.49 5.10
CA SER A 68 15.02 -1.82 4.55
C SER A 68 15.15 -2.92 5.61
N GLU A 69 16.12 -2.81 6.49
CA GLU A 69 16.31 -3.74 7.62
C GLU A 69 15.16 -3.64 8.63
N LYS A 70 14.75 -2.41 8.98
CA LYS A 70 13.61 -2.15 9.85
C LYS A 70 12.30 -2.67 9.23
N ALA A 71 12.12 -2.53 7.91
CA ALA A 71 10.95 -3.04 7.21
C ALA A 71 10.89 -4.57 7.28
N ILE A 72 12.00 -5.27 7.04
CA ILE A 72 12.09 -6.72 7.22
C ILE A 72 11.69 -7.10 8.65
N TYR A 73 12.35 -6.50 9.63
CA TYR A 73 12.11 -6.81 11.04
C TYR A 73 10.64 -6.65 11.44
N TRP A 74 10.05 -5.48 11.16
CA TRP A 74 8.67 -5.20 11.58
C TRP A 74 7.62 -5.99 10.81
N MET A 75 7.83 -6.24 9.51
CA MET A 75 6.92 -7.10 8.76
C MET A 75 6.96 -8.55 9.26
N GLN A 76 8.14 -9.09 9.55
CA GLN A 76 8.26 -10.42 10.16
C GLN A 76 7.65 -10.46 11.56
N TYR A 77 7.91 -9.45 12.39
CA TYR A 77 7.37 -9.39 13.75
C TYR A 77 5.84 -9.38 13.75
N PHE A 78 5.22 -8.45 13.02
CA PHE A 78 3.77 -8.35 12.98
C PHE A 78 3.13 -9.50 12.19
N GLY A 79 3.71 -9.93 11.10
CA GLY A 79 3.19 -11.02 10.28
C GLY A 79 3.15 -12.37 11.02
N ARG A 80 4.15 -12.64 11.85
CA ARG A 80 4.17 -13.85 12.72
C ARG A 80 3.21 -13.72 13.90
N LYS A 81 3.06 -12.51 14.45
CA LYS A 81 2.21 -12.24 15.60
C LYS A 81 0.72 -12.26 15.27
N TYR A 82 0.37 -11.83 14.07
CA TYR A 82 -1.00 -11.71 13.59
C TYR A 82 -1.16 -12.48 12.28
N PRO A 83 -1.41 -13.79 12.33
CA PRO A 83 -1.69 -14.59 11.14
C PRO A 83 -2.89 -14.02 10.36
N SER A 84 -2.77 -13.95 9.05
CA SER A 84 -3.78 -13.46 8.13
C SER A 84 -3.68 -14.20 6.80
N ASP A 85 -4.47 -13.82 5.82
CA ASP A 85 -4.55 -14.45 4.49
C ASP A 85 -3.37 -14.05 3.58
N TYR A 86 -2.14 -14.11 4.13
CA TYR A 86 -0.92 -13.81 3.37
C TYR A 86 -0.73 -14.78 2.20
N GLY A 87 -0.23 -14.28 1.07
CA GLY A 87 0.18 -15.13 -0.04
C GLY A 87 1.30 -16.11 0.37
N VAL A 88 1.29 -17.32 -0.22
CA VAL A 88 2.17 -18.45 0.14
C VAL A 88 3.66 -18.06 0.18
N ASN A 89 4.14 -17.35 -0.83
CA ASN A 89 5.54 -16.92 -0.88
C ASN A 89 5.87 -15.91 0.22
N PHE A 90 4.92 -15.07 0.60
CA PHE A 90 5.11 -14.11 1.68
C PHE A 90 5.11 -14.80 3.04
N ILE A 91 4.28 -15.83 3.26
CA ILE A 91 4.32 -16.66 4.47
C ILE A 91 5.71 -17.28 4.64
N THR A 92 6.27 -17.88 3.59
CA THR A 92 7.64 -18.41 3.60
C THR A 92 8.64 -17.32 3.99
N TRP A 93 8.59 -16.16 3.31
CA TRP A 93 9.45 -15.02 3.58
C TRP A 93 9.36 -14.51 5.02
N LEU A 94 8.15 -14.52 5.61
CA LEU A 94 7.96 -14.11 7.02
C LEU A 94 8.73 -15.00 8.01
N HIS A 95 8.99 -16.27 7.69
CA HIS A 95 9.60 -17.24 8.61
C HIS A 95 11.09 -17.51 8.31
N GLU A 96 11.64 -16.96 7.24
CA GLU A 96 13.07 -17.09 6.94
C GLU A 96 13.92 -16.25 7.91
N GLU A 97 15.10 -16.76 8.28
CA GLU A 97 16.08 -16.00 9.09
C GLU A 97 16.73 -14.88 8.30
N ASN A 98 17.02 -15.12 7.04
CA ASN A 98 17.65 -14.17 6.11
C ASN A 98 16.77 -14.00 4.86
N PRO A 99 15.60 -13.38 4.98
CA PRO A 99 14.63 -13.33 3.90
C PRO A 99 15.18 -12.56 2.70
N LYS A 100 14.97 -13.12 1.52
CA LYS A 100 15.36 -12.51 0.26
C LYS A 100 14.12 -12.14 -0.56
N PRO A 101 14.18 -11.08 -1.36
CA PRO A 101 13.10 -10.78 -2.28
C PRO A 101 12.90 -11.92 -3.28
N TYR A 102 11.64 -12.19 -3.64
CA TYR A 102 11.26 -13.35 -4.46
C TYR A 102 10.57 -12.95 -5.78
N ASN A 103 10.93 -11.78 -6.32
CA ASN A 103 10.46 -11.27 -7.62
C ASN A 103 8.93 -11.20 -7.76
N SER A 104 8.21 -10.94 -6.66
CA SER A 104 6.76 -10.78 -6.68
C SER A 104 6.36 -9.45 -7.29
N TYR A 105 5.29 -9.47 -8.07
CA TYR A 105 4.54 -8.31 -8.54
C TYR A 105 3.14 -8.20 -7.93
N GLY A 106 2.86 -9.03 -6.93
CA GLY A 106 1.60 -9.08 -6.22
C GLY A 106 1.23 -7.76 -5.53
N ASN A 107 -0.04 -7.61 -5.21
CA ASN A 107 -0.61 -6.44 -4.55
C ASN A 107 0.07 -6.10 -3.20
N GLY A 108 0.65 -7.09 -2.52
CA GLY A 108 1.42 -6.91 -1.28
C GLY A 108 2.52 -5.85 -1.36
N ALA A 109 2.94 -5.45 -2.57
CA ALA A 109 3.82 -4.33 -2.81
C ALA A 109 3.15 -2.98 -2.52
N ALA A 110 1.95 -2.76 -3.06
CA ALA A 110 1.27 -1.47 -3.07
C ALA A 110 0.37 -1.25 -1.84
N MET A 111 -0.25 -2.30 -1.32
CA MET A 111 -1.22 -2.22 -0.21
C MET A 111 -0.64 -1.60 1.06
N ARG A 112 0.64 -1.82 1.35
CA ARG A 112 1.30 -1.48 2.62
C ARG A 112 2.10 -0.18 2.63
N VAL A 113 2.24 0.52 1.48
CA VAL A 113 3.17 1.66 1.36
C VAL A 113 2.57 3.02 1.69
N SER A 114 1.32 3.10 2.14
CA SER A 114 0.65 4.37 2.42
C SER A 114 1.48 5.28 3.32
N ALA A 115 2.11 4.74 4.35
CA ALA A 115 2.98 5.47 5.25
C ALA A 115 4.15 6.16 4.54
N ALA A 116 4.76 5.54 3.51
CA ALA A 116 5.86 6.15 2.77
C ALA A 116 5.46 7.50 2.14
N GLY A 117 4.25 7.58 1.56
CA GLY A 117 3.71 8.82 1.03
C GLY A 117 3.40 9.86 2.11
N TRP A 118 3.07 9.45 3.33
CA TRP A 118 2.83 10.34 4.46
C TRP A 118 4.11 10.89 5.08
N PHE A 119 5.16 10.09 5.16
CA PHE A 119 6.45 10.49 5.75
C PHE A 119 7.32 11.31 4.81
N ALA A 120 7.07 11.23 3.50
CA ALA A 120 7.88 11.91 2.50
C ALA A 120 7.72 13.44 2.54
N ASN A 121 8.82 14.15 2.27
CA ASN A 121 8.88 15.61 2.13
C ASN A 121 8.99 16.05 0.65
N SER A 122 9.31 15.13 -0.25
CA SER A 122 9.36 15.35 -1.70
C SER A 122 8.87 14.11 -2.47
N ILE A 123 8.62 14.26 -3.77
CA ILE A 123 8.26 13.12 -4.65
C ILE A 123 9.41 12.10 -4.69
N GLU A 124 10.66 12.57 -4.79
CA GLU A 124 11.87 11.74 -4.80
C GLU A 124 11.96 10.91 -3.53
N GLN A 125 11.68 11.52 -2.38
CA GLN A 125 11.67 10.81 -1.10
C GLN A 125 10.51 9.82 -1.03
N ALA A 126 9.32 10.16 -1.53
CA ALA A 126 8.19 9.21 -1.60
C ALA A 126 8.53 7.98 -2.44
N VAL A 127 9.24 8.17 -3.55
CA VAL A 127 9.76 7.10 -4.41
C VAL A 127 10.80 6.25 -3.69
N ASP A 128 11.77 6.88 -3.03
CA ASP A 128 12.87 6.17 -2.34
C ASP A 128 12.33 5.33 -1.17
N LEU A 129 11.51 5.92 -0.30
CA LEU A 129 10.90 5.23 0.83
C LEU A 129 10.05 4.04 0.38
N ALA A 130 9.21 4.24 -0.66
CA ALA A 130 8.39 3.15 -1.20
C ALA A 130 9.25 2.00 -1.74
N LYS A 131 10.33 2.30 -2.46
CA LYS A 131 11.27 1.28 -2.97
C LYS A 131 11.93 0.51 -1.83
N LYS A 132 12.46 1.20 -0.81
CA LYS A 132 13.14 0.59 0.33
C LYS A 132 12.25 -0.41 1.07
N VAL A 133 10.99 -0.06 1.36
CA VAL A 133 10.08 -0.95 2.09
C VAL A 133 9.46 -2.05 1.23
N THR A 134 9.50 -1.91 -0.09
CA THR A 134 8.87 -2.86 -1.02
C THR A 134 9.86 -3.90 -1.53
N ALA A 135 11.06 -3.46 -1.95
CA ALA A 135 12.05 -4.30 -2.59
C ALA A 135 12.59 -5.43 -1.70
N VAL A 136 12.38 -5.36 -0.39
CA VAL A 136 12.80 -6.41 0.56
C VAL A 136 12.09 -7.75 0.36
N SER A 137 10.94 -7.74 -0.31
CA SER A 137 10.16 -8.94 -0.65
C SER A 137 9.66 -8.89 -2.10
N HIS A 138 9.05 -7.78 -2.54
CA HIS A 138 8.42 -7.59 -3.85
C HIS A 138 9.33 -6.72 -4.73
N ASN A 139 10.35 -7.33 -5.34
CA ASN A 139 11.36 -6.61 -6.12
C ASN A 139 11.15 -6.68 -7.65
N HIS A 140 10.01 -7.24 -8.11
CA HIS A 140 9.64 -7.17 -9.52
C HIS A 140 9.37 -5.72 -9.93
N PRO A 141 9.79 -5.26 -11.13
CA PRO A 141 9.59 -3.87 -11.57
C PRO A 141 8.14 -3.38 -11.46
N GLU A 142 7.16 -4.22 -11.79
CA GLU A 142 5.74 -3.88 -11.69
C GLU A 142 5.26 -3.73 -10.24
N GLY A 143 5.73 -4.60 -9.33
CA GLY A 143 5.44 -4.47 -7.89
C GLY A 143 5.98 -3.16 -7.33
N ILE A 144 7.24 -2.83 -7.65
CA ILE A 144 7.86 -1.56 -7.25
C ILE A 144 7.12 -0.36 -7.87
N ARG A 145 6.75 -0.45 -9.16
CA ARG A 145 5.99 0.61 -9.84
C ARG A 145 4.65 0.88 -9.17
N GLY A 146 3.91 -0.17 -8.78
CA GLY A 146 2.65 -0.06 -8.03
C GLY A 146 2.84 0.63 -6.68
N ALA A 147 3.84 0.21 -5.91
CA ALA A 147 4.17 0.83 -4.63
C ALA A 147 4.56 2.31 -4.76
N VAL A 148 5.41 2.64 -5.73
CA VAL A 148 5.79 4.03 -6.04
C VAL A 148 4.58 4.85 -6.44
N ALA A 149 3.65 4.29 -7.24
CA ALA A 149 2.43 4.99 -7.63
C ALA A 149 1.58 5.35 -6.40
N VAL A 150 1.30 4.40 -5.53
CA VAL A 150 0.49 4.65 -4.31
C VAL A 150 1.17 5.69 -3.41
N SER A 151 2.45 5.53 -3.12
CA SER A 151 3.19 6.46 -2.26
C SER A 151 3.21 7.89 -2.82
N THR A 152 3.52 8.05 -4.10
CA THR A 152 3.58 9.38 -4.73
C THR A 152 2.22 10.04 -4.87
N ILE A 153 1.15 9.27 -5.14
CA ILE A 153 -0.22 9.78 -5.15
C ILE A 153 -0.61 10.31 -3.77
N ILE A 154 -0.33 9.56 -2.71
CA ILE A 154 -0.61 10.00 -1.34
C ILE A 154 0.15 11.29 -1.02
N PHE A 155 1.43 11.38 -1.39
CA PHE A 155 2.21 12.61 -1.22
C PHE A 155 1.58 13.79 -1.96
N LEU A 156 1.21 13.62 -3.23
CA LEU A 156 0.57 14.65 -4.04
C LEU A 156 -0.79 15.09 -3.45
N CYS A 157 -1.63 14.15 -2.99
CA CYS A 157 -2.89 14.46 -2.30
C CYS A 157 -2.65 15.33 -1.06
N ARG A 158 -1.64 14.99 -0.24
CA ARG A 158 -1.26 15.80 0.94
C ARG A 158 -0.82 17.21 0.57
N LYS A 159 -0.25 17.40 -0.62
CA LYS A 159 0.15 18.71 -1.14
C LYS A 159 -0.99 19.46 -1.83
N GLY A 160 -2.20 18.88 -1.83
CA GLY A 160 -3.39 19.52 -2.39
C GLY A 160 -3.56 19.35 -3.89
N ALA A 161 -2.85 18.41 -4.52
CA ALA A 161 -3.00 18.13 -5.94
C ALA A 161 -4.44 17.68 -6.27
N SER A 162 -4.98 18.21 -7.35
CA SER A 162 -6.28 17.83 -7.89
C SER A 162 -6.26 16.43 -8.53
N LYS A 163 -7.43 15.82 -8.69
CA LYS A 163 -7.56 14.54 -9.41
C LYS A 163 -6.98 14.59 -10.82
N GLY A 164 -7.11 15.74 -11.52
CA GLY A 164 -6.55 15.95 -12.86
C GLY A 164 -5.04 15.90 -12.86
N GLU A 165 -4.39 16.63 -11.96
CA GLU A 165 -2.92 16.65 -11.81
C GLU A 165 -2.39 15.27 -11.43
N ILE A 166 -3.08 14.54 -10.55
CA ILE A 166 -2.72 13.17 -10.17
C ILE A 166 -2.84 12.23 -11.37
N LYS A 167 -3.95 12.29 -12.14
CA LYS A 167 -4.12 11.48 -13.36
C LYS A 167 -3.00 11.77 -14.35
N GLU A 168 -2.66 13.03 -14.57
CA GLU A 168 -1.59 13.44 -15.46
C GLU A 168 -0.23 12.89 -15.00
N PHE A 169 0.09 13.01 -13.71
CA PHE A 169 1.32 12.46 -13.14
C PHE A 169 1.41 10.96 -13.34
N VAL A 170 0.37 10.21 -12.98
CA VAL A 170 0.32 8.75 -13.09
C VAL A 170 0.47 8.30 -14.55
N THR A 171 -0.21 8.96 -15.46
CA THR A 171 -0.15 8.62 -16.89
C THR A 171 1.21 8.98 -17.50
N LYS A 172 1.69 10.21 -17.27
CA LYS A 172 2.91 10.70 -17.93
C LYS A 172 4.20 10.20 -17.27
N LYS A 173 4.26 10.14 -15.94
CA LYS A 173 5.48 9.79 -15.20
C LYS A 173 5.56 8.30 -14.89
N LEU A 174 4.45 7.70 -14.47
CA LEU A 174 4.42 6.29 -14.09
C LEU A 174 3.95 5.35 -15.20
N LYS A 175 3.53 5.91 -16.35
CA LYS A 175 3.14 5.18 -17.57
C LYS A 175 1.97 4.20 -17.39
N TYR A 176 1.05 4.51 -16.46
CA TYR A 176 -0.20 3.79 -16.36
C TYR A 176 -1.20 4.34 -17.41
N ASN A 177 -1.90 3.44 -18.10
CA ASN A 177 -3.03 3.83 -18.92
C ASN A 177 -4.27 3.99 -18.01
N LEU A 178 -4.82 5.20 -17.95
CA LEU A 178 -6.05 5.54 -17.25
C LEU A 178 -7.13 6.11 -18.18
N ASP A 179 -7.03 5.84 -19.48
CA ASP A 179 -7.97 6.34 -20.51
C ASP A 179 -9.15 5.40 -20.72
N PHE A 180 -9.75 4.96 -19.61
CA PHE A 180 -10.96 4.16 -19.60
C PHE A 180 -11.90 4.63 -18.47
N THR A 181 -13.17 4.31 -18.59
CA THR A 181 -14.16 4.56 -17.54
C THR A 181 -14.37 3.29 -16.71
N LEU A 182 -14.88 3.46 -15.49
CA LEU A 182 -15.25 2.31 -14.64
C LEU A 182 -16.31 1.43 -15.30
N ASP A 183 -17.23 2.02 -16.07
CA ASP A 183 -18.28 1.28 -16.77
C ASP A 183 -17.74 0.39 -17.89
N GLN A 184 -16.59 0.77 -18.49
CA GLN A 184 -15.90 -0.04 -19.49
C GLN A 184 -15.17 -1.26 -18.89
N ILE A 185 -14.59 -1.13 -17.71
CA ILE A 185 -13.77 -2.19 -17.09
C ILE A 185 -14.56 -3.07 -16.13
N ARG A 186 -15.50 -2.50 -15.36
CA ARG A 186 -16.22 -3.22 -14.30
C ARG A 186 -16.90 -4.52 -14.75
N PRO A 187 -17.56 -4.60 -15.92
CA PRO A 187 -18.19 -5.84 -16.37
C PRO A 187 -17.20 -6.97 -16.65
N LYS A 188 -15.97 -6.63 -17.04
CA LYS A 188 -14.93 -7.58 -17.47
C LYS A 188 -13.95 -7.93 -16.35
N TYR A 189 -13.82 -7.07 -15.36
CA TYR A 189 -12.89 -7.26 -14.26
C TYR A 189 -13.28 -8.47 -13.40
N LYS A 190 -12.30 -9.32 -13.12
CA LYS A 190 -12.39 -10.43 -12.16
C LYS A 190 -11.32 -10.26 -11.10
N ILE A 191 -11.56 -10.83 -9.92
CA ILE A 191 -10.67 -10.67 -8.77
C ILE A 191 -9.31 -11.34 -8.97
N ASP A 192 -9.26 -12.36 -9.82
CA ASP A 192 -8.06 -13.18 -10.07
C ASP A 192 -7.25 -12.74 -11.31
N GLU A 193 -7.53 -11.56 -11.86
CA GLU A 193 -6.87 -11.03 -13.07
C GLU A 193 -5.96 -9.83 -12.81
#